data_3d4b0893df1b6642b18017598b99480c
#
_entry.id   3d4b0893df1b6642b18017598b99480c
#
_cell.length_a   1.000
_cell.length_b   1.000
_cell.length_c   1.000
_cell.angle_alpha   90.00
_cell.angle_beta   90.00
_cell.angle_gamma   90.00
#
_symmetry.space_group_name_H-M   'P 1'
#
loop_
_entity.id
_entity.type
_entity.pdbx_description
1 polymer ?
#
loop_
_entity_poly.entity_id
_entity_poly.type
_entity_poly.pdbx_seq_one_letter_code
_entity_poly.pdbx_strand_id
1 'polypeptide(L)'
;MAQVSEIDNLDRRILSMLMLDATRAYTDIAKELQVSGGTVHVRMKKLEDLGVIKGSHLFINPNAVGYDICAFIGIYLEKGSAYQSAVTSMRQVPEIVEMHYTTGQWSMFAKIICRDTLHLREVLNEKIQAIEGVERTETFISLEESITRQVDIL
;
A
#
# COMPACT_ATOMS: atom_id res chain seq x y z
N MET A 1 -4.19 18.42 -2.70
CA MET A 1 -3.80 17.92 -4.03
C MET A 1 -2.53 18.62 -4.41
N ALA A 2 -1.37 17.91 -4.47
CA ALA A 2 -0.15 18.46 -5.02
C ALA A 2 -0.40 18.81 -6.50
N GLN A 3 -0.05 20.04 -6.90
CA GLN A 3 -0.18 20.44 -8.29
C GLN A 3 0.83 19.63 -9.12
N VAL A 4 0.35 18.83 -10.05
CA VAL A 4 1.17 18.04 -11.01
C VAL A 4 2.19 18.94 -11.75
N SER A 5 1.95 20.26 -11.79
CA SER A 5 2.83 21.27 -12.38
C SER A 5 4.15 21.51 -11.63
N GLU A 6 4.30 21.03 -10.41
CA GLU A 6 5.52 21.23 -9.61
C GLU A 6 6.58 20.15 -9.81
N ILE A 7 6.26 19.06 -10.52
CA ILE A 7 7.17 17.93 -10.80
C ILE A 7 7.62 18.02 -12.24
N ASP A 8 8.92 18.27 -12.44
CA ASP A 8 9.52 18.34 -13.78
C ASP A 8 10.06 16.98 -14.27
N ASN A 9 10.60 16.96 -15.49
CA ASN A 9 11.13 15.74 -16.09
C ASN A 9 12.33 15.16 -15.31
N LEU A 10 13.18 16.02 -14.72
CA LEU A 10 14.30 15.57 -13.91
C LEU A 10 13.81 14.87 -12.64
N ASP A 11 12.78 15.42 -11.98
CA ASP A 11 12.15 14.82 -10.81
C ASP A 11 11.59 13.42 -11.14
N ARG A 12 10.90 13.27 -12.28
CA ARG A 12 10.36 11.98 -12.75
C ARG A 12 11.45 10.95 -13.01
N ARG A 13 12.55 11.35 -13.66
CA ARG A 13 13.69 10.47 -13.94
C ARG A 13 14.39 10.01 -12.66
N ILE A 14 14.58 10.90 -11.68
CA ILE A 14 15.12 10.53 -10.36
C ILE A 14 14.20 9.52 -9.68
N LEU A 15 12.90 9.80 -9.63
CA LEU A 15 11.90 8.91 -9.03
C LEU A 15 11.87 7.54 -9.70
N SER A 16 11.86 7.48 -11.04
CA SER A 16 11.80 6.20 -11.75
C SER A 16 13.00 5.30 -11.44
N MET A 17 14.19 5.89 -11.28
CA MET A 17 15.40 5.14 -10.88
C MET A 17 15.28 4.60 -9.45
N LEU A 18 14.79 5.39 -8.51
CA LEU A 18 14.62 5.00 -7.11
C LEU A 18 13.42 4.06 -6.89
N MET A 19 12.41 4.13 -7.74
CA MET A 19 11.30 3.17 -7.74
C MET A 19 11.73 1.77 -8.19
N LEU A 20 12.78 1.67 -9.02
CA LEU A 20 13.39 0.40 -9.42
C LEU A 20 14.37 -0.13 -8.36
N ASP A 21 15.15 0.75 -7.76
CA ASP A 21 16.11 0.43 -6.72
C ASP A 21 16.24 1.59 -5.72
N ALA A 22 15.50 1.48 -4.61
CA ALA A 22 15.50 2.49 -3.55
C ALA A 22 16.83 2.61 -2.80
N THR A 23 17.77 1.66 -2.99
CA THR A 23 19.09 1.67 -2.35
C THR A 23 20.15 2.35 -3.19
N ARG A 24 19.81 2.73 -4.42
CA ARG A 24 20.73 3.36 -5.37
C ARG A 24 21.29 4.67 -4.84
N ALA A 25 22.62 4.81 -4.89
CA ALA A 25 23.30 6.01 -4.40
C ALA A 25 22.95 7.26 -5.24
N TYR A 26 22.66 8.37 -4.59
CA TYR A 26 22.35 9.64 -5.28
C TYR A 26 23.51 10.13 -6.16
N THR A 27 24.74 9.78 -5.82
CA THR A 27 25.93 10.07 -6.65
C THR A 27 25.90 9.35 -8.00
N ASP A 28 25.35 8.13 -8.03
CA ASP A 28 25.27 7.34 -9.26
C ASP A 28 24.09 7.80 -10.14
N ILE A 29 22.97 8.17 -9.50
CA ILE A 29 21.86 8.85 -10.17
C ILE A 29 22.34 10.17 -10.80
N ALA A 30 23.08 10.97 -10.05
CA ALA A 30 23.61 12.24 -10.50
C ALA A 30 24.52 12.09 -11.74
N LYS A 31 25.41 11.10 -11.73
CA LYS A 31 26.27 10.79 -12.89
C LYS A 31 25.46 10.42 -14.12
N GLU A 32 24.46 9.52 -13.98
CA GLU A 32 23.63 9.08 -15.08
C GLU A 32 22.78 10.21 -15.67
N LEU A 33 22.25 11.07 -14.80
CA LEU A 33 21.44 12.23 -15.21
C LEU A 33 22.25 13.46 -15.60
N GLN A 34 23.60 13.41 -15.49
CA GLN A 34 24.52 14.50 -15.79
C GLN A 34 24.23 15.77 -14.96
N VAL A 35 23.93 15.58 -13.67
CA VAL A 35 23.71 16.66 -12.69
C VAL A 35 24.65 16.50 -11.50
N SER A 36 24.65 17.48 -10.58
CA SER A 36 25.41 17.36 -9.34
C SER A 36 24.70 16.46 -8.32
N GLY A 37 25.44 15.81 -7.42
CA GLY A 37 24.84 15.06 -6.31
C GLY A 37 23.97 15.94 -5.40
N GLY A 38 24.36 17.20 -5.20
CA GLY A 38 23.56 18.18 -4.47
C GLY A 38 22.22 18.46 -5.14
N THR A 39 22.17 18.45 -6.47
CA THR A 39 20.91 18.61 -7.24
C THR A 39 19.95 17.47 -6.91
N VAL A 40 20.40 16.22 -6.91
CA VAL A 40 19.56 15.06 -6.56
C VAL A 40 19.03 15.18 -5.13
N HIS A 41 19.88 15.55 -4.16
CA HIS A 41 19.45 15.75 -2.77
C HIS A 41 18.37 16.83 -2.63
N VAL A 42 18.54 17.97 -3.27
CA VAL A 42 17.55 19.07 -3.24
C VAL A 42 16.23 18.64 -3.86
N ARG A 43 16.29 17.89 -4.97
CA ARG A 43 15.09 17.38 -5.64
C ARG A 43 14.36 16.35 -4.78
N MET A 44 15.07 15.44 -4.15
CA MET A 44 14.48 14.43 -3.25
C MET A 44 13.76 15.10 -2.09
N LYS A 45 14.42 16.07 -1.43
CA LYS A 45 13.79 16.81 -0.34
C LYS A 45 12.53 17.56 -0.79
N LYS A 46 12.55 18.21 -1.95
CA LYS A 46 11.39 18.86 -2.54
C LYS A 46 10.23 17.86 -2.74
N LEU A 47 10.52 16.66 -3.26
CA LEU A 47 9.52 15.63 -3.51
C LEU A 47 8.92 15.04 -2.22
N GLU A 48 9.72 14.96 -1.16
CA GLU A 48 9.26 14.61 0.19
C GLU A 48 8.35 15.70 0.77
N ASP A 49 8.79 16.95 0.72
CA ASP A 49 8.03 18.11 1.22
C ASP A 49 6.68 18.28 0.49
N LEU A 50 6.64 17.97 -0.80
CA LEU A 50 5.41 17.94 -1.61
C LEU A 50 4.52 16.71 -1.34
N GLY A 51 4.98 15.74 -0.54
CA GLY A 51 4.26 14.50 -0.28
C GLY A 51 4.15 13.57 -1.49
N VAL A 52 4.98 13.76 -2.52
CA VAL A 52 5.11 12.85 -3.67
C VAL A 52 5.76 11.56 -3.21
N ILE A 53 6.81 11.66 -2.40
CA ILE A 53 7.45 10.53 -1.73
C ILE A 53 6.77 10.37 -0.37
N LYS A 54 6.13 9.23 -0.16
CA LYS A 54 5.47 8.88 1.11
C LYS A 54 6.40 8.16 2.08
N GLY A 55 7.50 7.63 1.59
CA GLY A 55 8.47 6.87 2.35
C GLY A 55 9.18 5.81 1.51
N SER A 56 10.11 5.12 2.13
CA SER A 56 10.83 3.99 1.56
C SER A 56 10.77 2.83 2.54
N HIS A 57 10.46 1.63 2.07
CA HIS A 57 10.39 0.42 2.90
C HIS A 57 10.86 -0.80 2.10
N LEU A 58 11.31 -1.82 2.83
CA LEU A 58 11.68 -3.08 2.23
C LEU A 58 10.43 -3.83 1.76
N PHE A 59 10.49 -4.35 0.56
CA PHE A 59 9.50 -5.27 0.03
C PHE A 59 9.97 -6.71 0.32
N ILE A 60 9.23 -7.43 1.14
CA ILE A 60 9.57 -8.81 1.50
C ILE A 60 8.60 -9.79 0.82
N ASN A 61 9.07 -11.02 0.63
CA ASN A 61 8.20 -12.14 0.23
C ASN A 61 7.49 -12.70 1.48
N PRO A 62 6.16 -12.53 1.64
CA PRO A 62 5.43 -13.02 2.80
C PRO A 62 5.58 -14.54 3.01
N ASN A 63 5.58 -15.32 1.94
CA ASN A 63 5.70 -16.77 2.01
C ASN A 63 7.06 -17.19 2.62
N ALA A 64 8.13 -16.45 2.33
CA ALA A 64 9.47 -16.73 2.89
C ALA A 64 9.54 -16.53 4.42
N VAL A 65 8.56 -15.83 5.00
CA VAL A 65 8.44 -15.59 6.45
C VAL A 65 7.21 -16.25 7.07
N GLY A 66 6.62 -17.23 6.37
CA GLY A 66 5.57 -18.11 6.89
C GLY A 66 4.13 -17.56 6.76
N TYR A 67 3.88 -16.68 5.81
CA TYR A 67 2.54 -16.17 5.49
C TYR A 67 2.12 -16.64 4.10
N ASP A 68 1.38 -17.75 4.03
CA ASP A 68 1.09 -18.44 2.78
C ASP A 68 -0.27 -18.08 2.17
N ILE A 69 -1.13 -17.39 2.94
CA ILE A 69 -2.48 -17.01 2.47
C ILE A 69 -2.56 -15.51 2.26
N CYS A 70 -2.79 -15.14 1.02
CA CYS A 70 -3.28 -13.81 0.64
C CYS A 70 -4.78 -13.89 0.37
N ALA A 71 -5.58 -13.04 0.97
CA ALA A 71 -7.01 -12.97 0.69
C ALA A 71 -7.48 -11.52 0.55
N PHE A 72 -8.54 -11.35 -0.24
CA PHE A 72 -9.27 -10.11 -0.40
C PHE A 72 -10.61 -10.22 0.29
N ILE A 73 -10.99 -9.22 1.04
CA ILE A 73 -12.20 -9.21 1.85
C ILE A 73 -13.09 -8.05 1.41
N GLY A 74 -14.25 -8.38 0.85
CA GLY A 74 -15.34 -7.43 0.69
C GLY A 74 -16.10 -7.29 2.01
N ILE A 75 -16.22 -6.09 2.53
CA ILE A 75 -16.82 -5.80 3.84
C ILE A 75 -18.07 -4.96 3.65
N TYR A 76 -19.18 -5.42 4.19
CA TYR A 76 -20.44 -4.70 4.24
C TYR A 76 -20.60 -4.07 5.62
N LEU A 77 -20.99 -2.80 5.65
CA LEU A 77 -21.33 -2.10 6.86
C LEU A 77 -22.85 -2.02 7.00
N GLU A 78 -23.36 -2.17 8.22
CA GLU A 78 -24.79 -2.00 8.54
C GLU A 78 -25.32 -0.63 8.11
N LYS A 79 -24.50 0.41 8.30
CA LYS A 79 -24.79 1.81 7.95
C LYS A 79 -23.51 2.52 7.54
N GLY A 80 -23.60 3.46 6.62
CA GLY A 80 -22.46 4.31 6.21
C GLY A 80 -21.84 5.09 7.37
N SER A 81 -22.60 5.42 8.40
CA SER A 81 -22.10 6.09 9.60
C SER A 81 -21.12 5.25 10.44
N ALA A 82 -21.15 3.92 10.30
CA ALA A 82 -20.23 3.02 10.99
C ALA A 82 -18.81 3.03 10.40
N TYR A 83 -18.59 3.67 9.24
CA TYR A 83 -17.31 3.63 8.54
C TYR A 83 -16.11 4.07 9.40
N GLN A 84 -16.20 5.23 10.05
CA GLN A 84 -15.07 5.77 10.82
C GLN A 84 -14.68 4.91 12.02
N SER A 85 -15.67 4.39 12.76
CA SER A 85 -15.42 3.47 13.88
C SER A 85 -14.84 2.14 13.41
N ALA A 86 -15.41 1.56 12.34
CA ALA A 86 -14.92 0.33 11.76
C ALA A 86 -13.46 0.46 11.27
N VAL A 87 -13.12 1.53 10.53
CA VAL A 87 -11.74 1.79 10.09
C VAL A 87 -10.78 1.91 11.27
N THR A 88 -11.19 2.59 12.34
CA THR A 88 -10.35 2.76 13.53
C THR A 88 -10.03 1.40 14.18
N SER A 89 -11.03 0.51 14.28
CA SER A 89 -10.84 -0.85 14.79
C SER A 89 -10.00 -1.70 13.84
N MET A 90 -10.24 -1.64 12.53
CA MET A 90 -9.50 -2.41 11.53
C MET A 90 -8.03 -2.03 11.43
N ARG A 91 -7.66 -0.78 11.74
CA ARG A 91 -6.25 -0.38 11.83
C ARG A 91 -5.45 -1.12 12.90
N GLN A 92 -6.13 -1.72 13.88
CA GLN A 92 -5.50 -2.52 14.93
C GLN A 92 -5.32 -3.98 14.52
N VAL A 93 -5.80 -4.39 13.34
CA VAL A 93 -5.67 -5.75 12.80
C VAL A 93 -4.43 -5.80 11.90
N PRO A 94 -3.30 -6.34 12.37
CA PRO A 94 -2.04 -6.28 11.63
C PRO A 94 -2.04 -7.12 10.35
N GLU A 95 -2.94 -8.09 10.23
CA GLU A 95 -3.11 -8.91 9.04
C GLU A 95 -3.72 -8.12 7.87
N ILE A 96 -4.39 -6.99 8.14
CA ILE A 96 -4.87 -6.08 7.09
C ILE A 96 -3.68 -5.23 6.60
N VAL A 97 -3.21 -5.53 5.39
CA VAL A 97 -2.06 -4.82 4.79
C VAL A 97 -2.46 -3.69 3.86
N GLU A 98 -3.71 -3.73 3.37
CA GLU A 98 -4.28 -2.71 2.49
C GLU A 98 -5.78 -2.66 2.68
N MET A 99 -6.39 -1.47 2.67
CA MET A 99 -7.83 -1.32 2.76
C MET A 99 -8.30 -0.05 2.07
N HIS A 100 -9.39 -0.15 1.32
CA HIS A 100 -10.01 0.94 0.59
C HIS A 100 -11.47 1.11 1.01
N TYR A 101 -11.94 2.36 1.08
CA TYR A 101 -13.36 2.68 1.03
C TYR A 101 -13.79 2.71 -0.43
N THR A 102 -14.80 1.95 -0.78
CA THR A 102 -15.15 1.70 -2.18
C THR A 102 -16.56 2.14 -2.53
N THR A 103 -16.77 2.44 -3.80
CA THR A 103 -18.11 2.52 -4.40
C THR A 103 -18.53 1.11 -4.86
N GLY A 104 -19.82 0.82 -4.86
CA GLY A 104 -20.34 -0.46 -5.32
C GLY A 104 -20.93 -1.28 -4.19
N GLN A 105 -20.89 -2.62 -4.34
CA GLN A 105 -21.60 -3.49 -3.41
C GLN A 105 -20.95 -3.60 -2.03
N TRP A 106 -19.63 -3.51 -1.92
CA TRP A 106 -18.93 -3.52 -0.64
C TRP A 106 -18.65 -2.09 -0.17
N SER A 107 -18.84 -1.84 1.12
CA SER A 107 -18.47 -0.54 1.71
C SER A 107 -16.95 -0.39 1.78
N MET A 108 -16.23 -1.47 2.06
CA MET A 108 -14.77 -1.49 2.09
C MET A 108 -14.26 -2.76 1.44
N PHE A 109 -13.03 -2.68 0.92
CA PHE A 109 -12.31 -3.79 0.33
C PHE A 109 -10.89 -3.83 0.91
N ALA A 110 -10.52 -4.96 1.49
CA ALA A 110 -9.25 -5.12 2.18
C ALA A 110 -8.42 -6.25 1.60
N LYS A 111 -7.10 -6.12 1.61
CA LYS A 111 -6.12 -7.19 1.39
C LYS A 111 -5.59 -7.62 2.75
N ILE A 112 -5.66 -8.92 3.05
CA ILE A 112 -5.10 -9.49 4.27
C ILE A 112 -4.09 -10.57 3.93
N ILE A 113 -3.11 -10.73 4.83
CA ILE A 113 -2.06 -11.74 4.72
C ILE A 113 -2.09 -12.59 5.98
N CYS A 114 -2.28 -13.89 5.84
CA CYS A 114 -2.39 -14.84 6.93
C CYS A 114 -1.39 -15.99 6.76
N ARG A 115 -1.03 -16.65 7.86
CA ARG A 115 -0.10 -17.78 7.85
C ARG A 115 -0.67 -18.99 7.12
N ASP A 116 -1.92 -19.31 7.44
CA ASP A 116 -2.63 -20.48 6.93
C ASP A 116 -4.14 -20.24 6.97
N THR A 117 -4.92 -21.24 6.58
CA THR A 117 -6.39 -21.17 6.57
C THR A 117 -7.02 -21.12 7.97
N LEU A 118 -6.35 -21.68 8.98
CA LEU A 118 -6.80 -21.59 10.36
C LEU A 118 -6.66 -20.14 10.87
N HIS A 119 -5.51 -19.53 10.64
CA HIS A 119 -5.27 -18.13 10.96
C HIS A 119 -6.22 -17.20 10.19
N LEU A 120 -6.50 -17.48 8.91
CA LEU A 120 -7.50 -16.73 8.12
C LEU A 120 -8.88 -16.77 8.80
N ARG A 121 -9.33 -17.95 9.24
CA ARG A 121 -10.61 -18.12 9.94
C ARG A 121 -10.66 -17.30 11.24
N GLU A 122 -9.58 -17.33 12.04
CA GLU A 122 -9.48 -16.55 13.28
C GLU A 122 -9.57 -15.04 13.01
N VAL A 123 -8.81 -14.56 12.02
CA VAL A 123 -8.83 -13.14 11.64
C VAL A 123 -10.22 -12.71 11.17
N LEU A 124 -10.88 -13.52 10.36
CA LEU A 124 -12.22 -13.21 9.87
C LEU A 124 -13.25 -13.16 11.02
N ASN A 125 -13.30 -14.19 11.84
CA ASN A 125 -14.36 -14.32 12.84
C ASN A 125 -14.12 -13.42 14.07
N GLU A 126 -12.89 -13.39 14.56
CA GLU A 126 -12.59 -12.78 15.85
C GLU A 126 -12.12 -11.33 15.74
N LYS A 127 -11.51 -10.96 14.60
CA LYS A 127 -10.94 -9.62 14.42
C LYS A 127 -11.75 -8.74 13.47
N ILE A 128 -12.29 -9.26 12.38
CA ILE A 128 -12.99 -8.44 11.38
C ILE A 128 -14.50 -8.46 11.59
N GLN A 129 -15.12 -9.63 11.63
CA GLN A 129 -16.58 -9.76 11.77
C GLN A 129 -17.08 -9.39 13.19
N ALA A 130 -16.19 -9.41 14.19
CA ALA A 130 -16.50 -8.96 15.54
C ALA A 130 -16.51 -7.44 15.70
N ILE A 131 -16.09 -6.68 14.67
CA ILE A 131 -16.10 -5.21 14.73
C ILE A 131 -17.52 -4.70 14.62
N GLU A 132 -17.92 -3.85 15.56
CA GLU A 132 -19.23 -3.20 15.56
C GLU A 132 -19.49 -2.42 14.27
N GLY A 133 -20.64 -2.63 13.66
CA GLY A 133 -21.05 -2.02 12.39
C GLY A 133 -20.62 -2.80 11.15
N VAL A 134 -19.87 -3.90 11.29
CA VAL A 134 -19.66 -4.87 10.21
C VAL A 134 -20.86 -5.80 10.13
N GLU A 135 -21.58 -5.78 9.01
CA GLU A 135 -22.76 -6.62 8.77
C GLU A 135 -22.36 -8.03 8.33
N ARG A 136 -21.50 -8.11 7.32
CA ARG A 136 -21.02 -9.36 6.73
C ARG A 136 -19.76 -9.14 5.90
N THR A 137 -19.09 -10.23 5.58
CA THR A 137 -17.89 -10.23 4.74
C THR A 137 -17.99 -11.26 3.62
N GLU A 138 -17.34 -10.99 2.51
CA GLU A 138 -17.07 -11.95 1.44
C GLU A 138 -15.56 -12.10 1.28
N THR A 139 -15.07 -13.33 1.23
CA THR A 139 -13.64 -13.62 1.21
C THR A 139 -13.25 -14.27 -0.11
N PHE A 140 -12.20 -13.74 -0.73
CA PHE A 140 -11.59 -14.24 -1.96
C PHE A 140 -10.15 -14.60 -1.68
N ILE A 141 -9.80 -15.88 -1.71
CA ILE A 141 -8.40 -16.30 -1.55
C ILE A 141 -7.70 -16.08 -2.90
N SER A 142 -6.57 -15.36 -2.86
CA SER A 142 -5.70 -15.18 -4.01
C SER A 142 -4.99 -16.50 -4.30
N LEU A 143 -5.10 -16.97 -5.53
CA LEU A 143 -4.37 -18.16 -5.97
C LEU A 143 -2.94 -17.82 -6.39
N GLU A 144 -2.74 -16.61 -6.91
CA GLU A 144 -1.45 -16.12 -7.41
C GLU A 144 -1.45 -14.60 -7.47
N GLU A 145 -0.36 -13.96 -7.06
CA GLU A 145 -0.10 -12.55 -7.33
C GLU A 145 0.61 -12.41 -8.67
N SER A 146 -0.18 -12.25 -9.74
CA SER A 146 0.35 -12.23 -11.12
C SER A 146 1.07 -10.93 -11.47
N ILE A 147 0.71 -9.80 -10.85
CA ILE A 147 1.31 -8.48 -11.11
C ILE A 147 1.38 -7.69 -9.80
N THR A 148 2.58 -7.26 -9.47
CA THR A 148 2.84 -6.27 -8.41
C THR A 148 3.85 -5.26 -8.92
N ARG A 149 3.44 -4.01 -9.09
CA ARG A 149 4.30 -2.90 -9.49
C ARG A 149 3.67 -1.57 -9.13
N GLN A 150 4.49 -0.54 -9.02
CA GLN A 150 4.00 0.83 -8.90
C GLN A 150 3.55 1.37 -10.26
N VAL A 151 2.82 2.49 -10.22
CA VAL A 151 2.42 3.22 -11.43
C VAL A 151 3.65 3.70 -12.19
N ASP A 152 3.63 3.60 -13.52
CA ASP A 152 4.64 4.21 -14.38
C ASP A 152 4.45 5.74 -14.40
N ILE A 153 5.54 6.46 -14.22
CA ILE A 153 5.54 7.94 -14.11
C ILE A 153 6.37 8.64 -15.20
N LEU A 154 6.97 7.88 -16.12
CA LEU A 154 7.71 8.43 -17.28
C LEU A 154 6.81 8.70 -18.46
#